data_3d45dcc600c13fc4a420706cdadbfac1
#
_entry.id   3d45dcc600c13fc4a420706cdadbfac1
#
_cell.length_a   1.000
_cell.length_b   1.000
_cell.length_c   1.000
_cell.angle_alpha   90.00
_cell.angle_beta   90.00
_cell.angle_gamma   90.00
#
_symmetry.space_group_name_H-M   'P 1'
#
loop_
_entity.id
_entity.type
_entity.pdbx_description
1 polymer ?
#
loop_
_entity_poly.entity_id
_entity_poly.type
_entity_poly.pdbx_seq_one_letter_code
_entity_poly.pdbx_strand_id
1 'polypeptide(L)'
;MVTDRQVKRLWRVQEKLSLEAAAAKAGMDPKTARKYLRNRRLPSEMRQKHTWRTRPDPFTDTWEEIRQLLIAEPGLQAKTLFEHLQRTYPGRFQDGQVRTLRRRIKYWRATEGPPREVFFAQEHRPGELCQSDFTHCRELGITINGQAFPHLIYHFVLSYSNWEAGTVCYSETFESLSEGLQNALWELGGVPLEHRTDRLSAAVNNLVDTREFTRAYEGLLRHYRINGQKAQAGQANENGDVEQRHYRFKQALDQVLMLRGSRDFVSVPAYQVFLQKLFKRLNAGRQDRYLEEVSKLQPLPEHRLDTIRRERVRVSPGSLVTVHRNYYSVHSRLIGEMVEARVLPDTVEIWYADRKVEQLPRLRGRGKHRVDYRHII
;
A
#
# COMPACT_ATOMS: atom_id res chain seq x y z
N MET A 1 18.26 -11.95 47.56
CA MET A 1 18.99 -10.71 47.31
C MET A 1 18.41 -9.65 48.24
N VAL A 2 19.22 -8.85 48.98
CA VAL A 2 18.71 -7.84 49.90
C VAL A 2 18.19 -6.65 49.08
N THR A 3 17.04 -6.14 49.48
CA THR A 3 16.34 -5.00 48.84
C THR A 3 16.57 -3.69 49.61
N ASP A 4 16.44 -2.56 48.93
CA ASP A 4 16.55 -1.23 49.54
C ASP A 4 15.54 -1.06 50.70
N ARG A 5 14.35 -1.66 50.58
CA ARG A 5 13.31 -1.64 51.62
C ARG A 5 13.78 -2.34 52.90
N GLN A 6 14.48 -3.45 52.78
CA GLN A 6 15.03 -4.18 53.93
C GLN A 6 16.12 -3.39 54.61
N VAL A 7 17.02 -2.74 53.84
CA VAL A 7 18.09 -1.91 54.41
C VAL A 7 17.56 -0.65 55.09
N LYS A 8 16.58 0.03 54.48
CA LYS A 8 15.90 1.17 55.13
C LYS A 8 15.16 0.76 56.43
N ARG A 9 14.58 -0.44 56.48
CA ARG A 9 13.97 -1.00 57.67
C ARG A 9 15.00 -1.30 58.72
N LEU A 10 16.15 -1.90 58.35
CA LEU A 10 17.30 -2.12 59.26
C LEU A 10 17.74 -0.84 59.93
N TRP A 11 18.00 0.22 59.17
CA TRP A 11 18.46 1.53 59.71
C TRP A 11 17.47 2.11 60.72
N ARG A 12 16.17 2.02 60.46
CA ARG A 12 15.10 2.55 61.33
C ARG A 12 14.99 1.82 62.66
N VAL A 13 15.17 0.47 62.64
CA VAL A 13 14.96 -0.32 63.86
C VAL A 13 16.24 -0.51 64.69
N GLN A 14 17.41 -0.33 64.09
CA GLN A 14 18.69 -0.52 64.78
C GLN A 14 18.96 0.52 65.86
N GLU A 15 18.32 1.71 65.81
CA GLU A 15 18.40 2.73 66.86
C GLU A 15 17.80 2.25 68.20
N LYS A 16 16.88 1.26 68.16
CA LYS A 16 16.13 0.78 69.34
C LYS A 16 16.35 -0.68 69.66
N LEU A 17 17.11 -1.42 68.85
CA LEU A 17 17.28 -2.86 68.96
C LEU A 17 18.75 -3.28 68.83
N SER A 18 19.12 -4.44 69.44
CA SER A 18 20.41 -5.05 69.15
C SER A 18 20.59 -5.39 67.68
N LEU A 19 21.83 -5.51 67.23
CA LEU A 19 22.17 -5.83 65.84
C LEU A 19 21.41 -7.08 65.33
N GLU A 20 21.39 -8.13 66.14
CA GLU A 20 20.77 -9.39 65.81
C GLU A 20 19.23 -9.28 65.66
N ALA A 21 18.63 -8.62 66.64
CA ALA A 21 17.19 -8.33 66.60
C ALA A 21 16.77 -7.42 65.43
N ALA A 22 17.61 -6.41 65.15
CA ALA A 22 17.36 -5.53 64.01
C ALA A 22 17.53 -6.22 62.68
N ALA A 23 18.52 -7.10 62.52
CA ALA A 23 18.75 -7.92 61.34
C ALA A 23 17.58 -8.88 61.08
N ALA A 24 17.16 -9.61 62.13
CA ALA A 24 16.00 -10.52 62.05
C ALA A 24 14.71 -9.77 61.66
N LYS A 25 14.45 -8.59 62.25
CA LYS A 25 13.29 -7.77 61.97
C LYS A 25 13.33 -7.18 60.54
N ALA A 26 14.53 -6.96 59.97
CA ALA A 26 14.73 -6.51 58.59
C ALA A 26 14.73 -7.68 57.58
N GLY A 27 14.70 -8.93 58.06
CA GLY A 27 14.70 -10.12 57.21
C GLY A 27 16.05 -10.37 56.52
N MET A 28 17.16 -10.19 57.25
CA MET A 28 18.50 -10.41 56.72
C MET A 28 19.44 -11.02 57.76
N ASP A 29 20.51 -11.64 57.29
CA ASP A 29 21.55 -12.20 58.13
C ASP A 29 22.34 -11.07 58.86
N PRO A 30 22.76 -11.30 60.13
CA PRO A 30 23.51 -10.31 60.95
C PRO A 30 24.81 -9.83 60.28
N LYS A 31 25.56 -10.68 59.55
CA LYS A 31 26.74 -10.26 58.79
C LYS A 31 26.39 -9.26 57.69
N THR A 32 25.30 -9.55 57.01
CA THR A 32 24.76 -8.69 55.96
C THR A 32 24.26 -7.35 56.51
N ALA A 33 23.55 -7.37 57.65
CA ALA A 33 23.14 -6.18 58.39
C ALA A 33 24.33 -5.29 58.78
N ARG A 34 25.39 -5.88 59.36
CA ARG A 34 26.64 -5.20 59.74
C ARG A 34 27.29 -4.52 58.55
N LYS A 35 27.31 -5.17 57.36
CA LYS A 35 27.82 -4.57 56.13
C LYS A 35 27.06 -3.32 55.72
N TYR A 36 25.73 -3.33 55.74
CA TYR A 36 24.90 -2.18 55.33
C TYR A 36 24.89 -1.06 56.39
N LEU A 37 25.05 -1.40 57.66
CA LEU A 37 25.20 -0.41 58.70
C LEU A 37 26.56 0.34 58.61
N ARG A 38 27.64 -0.41 58.27
CA ARG A 38 28.97 0.20 58.10
C ARG A 38 29.04 1.04 56.84
N ASN A 39 28.51 0.57 55.72
CA ASN A 39 28.64 1.24 54.43
C ASN A 39 27.66 2.42 54.26
N ARG A 40 26.58 2.43 54.99
CA ARG A 40 25.52 3.46 54.91
C ARG A 40 25.03 3.73 53.47
N ARG A 41 25.04 2.72 52.57
CA ARG A 41 24.58 2.79 51.18
C ARG A 41 23.55 1.76 50.93
N LEU A 42 22.55 2.08 50.05
CA LEU A 42 21.50 1.16 49.63
C LEU A 42 22.03 0.13 48.63
N PRO A 43 21.44 -1.07 48.56
CA PRO A 43 21.77 -2.05 47.53
C PRO A 43 21.72 -1.50 46.10
N SER A 44 20.78 -0.63 45.77
CA SER A 44 20.66 0.03 44.44
C SER A 44 21.86 0.95 44.16
N GLU A 45 22.36 1.65 45.16
CA GLU A 45 23.52 2.57 45.05
C GLU A 45 24.87 1.83 44.97
N MET A 46 24.90 0.59 45.49
CA MET A 46 26.08 -0.28 45.45
C MET A 46 26.16 -1.14 44.19
N ARG A 47 25.12 -1.14 43.37
CA ARG A 47 25.13 -1.84 42.09
C ARG A 47 26.07 -1.14 41.10
N GLN A 48 27.25 -1.71 40.92
CA GLN A 48 28.09 -1.34 39.79
C GLN A 48 27.41 -1.78 38.47
N LYS A 49 27.32 -0.87 37.50
CA LYS A 49 26.88 -1.23 36.16
C LYS A 49 27.91 -2.19 35.57
N HIS A 50 27.60 -3.47 35.52
CA HIS A 50 28.44 -4.45 34.83
C HIS A 50 28.36 -4.20 33.33
N THR A 51 29.48 -3.81 32.74
CA THR A 51 29.65 -3.86 31.31
C THR A 51 30.05 -5.29 30.94
N TRP A 52 29.13 -6.04 30.32
CA TRP A 52 29.41 -7.40 29.85
C TRP A 52 30.36 -7.45 28.64
N ARG A 53 30.93 -6.30 28.24
CA ARG A 53 31.91 -6.22 27.16
C ARG A 53 33.27 -6.69 27.66
N THR A 54 33.58 -7.97 27.42
CA THR A 54 34.89 -8.58 27.74
C THR A 54 35.88 -8.47 26.58
N ARG A 55 35.43 -8.10 25.37
CA ARG A 55 36.27 -7.96 24.19
C ARG A 55 36.30 -6.52 23.70
N PRO A 56 37.46 -6.01 23.26
CA PRO A 56 37.55 -4.68 22.64
C PRO A 56 36.69 -4.62 21.38
N ASP A 57 36.17 -3.44 21.08
CA ASP A 57 35.38 -3.22 19.85
C ASP A 57 36.31 -3.22 18.63
N PRO A 58 36.16 -4.13 17.66
CA PRO A 58 37.05 -4.23 16.51
C PRO A 58 36.97 -3.01 15.58
N PHE A 59 35.96 -2.15 15.71
CA PHE A 59 35.74 -0.99 14.86
C PHE A 59 36.16 0.34 15.52
N THR A 60 36.91 0.30 16.62
CA THR A 60 37.31 1.52 17.32
C THR A 60 38.10 2.47 16.42
N ASP A 61 39.10 1.98 15.73
CA ASP A 61 39.99 2.79 14.89
C ASP A 61 39.37 3.21 13.55
N THR A 62 38.43 2.43 13.02
CA THR A 62 37.74 2.71 11.75
C THR A 62 36.40 3.39 11.94
N TRP A 63 36.02 3.66 13.19
CA TRP A 63 34.68 4.19 13.47
C TRP A 63 34.46 5.59 12.90
N GLU A 64 35.47 6.43 12.93
CA GLU A 64 35.32 7.79 12.40
C GLU A 64 35.13 7.79 10.88
N GLU A 65 35.83 6.92 10.16
CA GLU A 65 35.60 6.70 8.73
C GLU A 65 34.15 6.25 8.44
N ILE A 66 33.66 5.26 9.20
CA ILE A 66 32.29 4.76 9.06
C ILE A 66 31.28 5.88 9.36
N ARG A 67 31.56 6.69 10.38
CA ARG A 67 30.72 7.81 10.80
C ARG A 67 30.62 8.87 9.71
N GLN A 68 31.71 9.21 9.07
CA GLN A 68 31.72 10.17 7.95
C GLN A 68 30.90 9.64 6.76
N LEU A 69 31.04 8.37 6.43
CA LEU A 69 30.24 7.75 5.39
C LEU A 69 28.73 7.76 5.72
N LEU A 70 28.38 7.53 6.99
CA LEU A 70 26.99 7.56 7.46
C LEU A 70 26.41 8.98 7.53
N ILE A 71 27.24 10.00 7.76
CA ILE A 71 26.84 11.41 7.71
C ILE A 71 26.57 11.83 6.26
N ALA A 72 27.46 11.44 5.34
CA ALA A 72 27.28 11.72 3.92
C ALA A 72 26.07 11.00 3.31
N GLU A 73 25.90 9.72 3.66
CA GLU A 73 24.84 8.85 3.13
C GLU A 73 24.18 8.05 4.27
N PRO A 74 23.20 8.62 4.97
CA PRO A 74 22.55 7.97 6.13
C PRO A 74 21.84 6.64 5.80
N GLY A 75 21.51 6.44 4.52
CA GLY A 75 20.88 5.22 3.99
C GLY A 75 21.80 3.99 3.92
N LEU A 76 23.12 4.15 4.05
CA LEU A 76 24.08 3.05 3.91
C LEU A 76 23.77 1.91 4.90
N GLN A 77 23.69 0.69 4.34
CA GLN A 77 23.43 -0.51 5.14
C GLN A 77 24.71 -0.97 5.86
N ALA A 78 24.54 -1.50 7.07
CA ALA A 78 25.66 -2.03 7.84
C ALA A 78 26.43 -3.17 7.14
N LYS A 79 25.75 -3.94 6.29
CA LYS A 79 26.38 -5.02 5.51
C LYS A 79 27.29 -4.42 4.43
N THR A 80 26.82 -3.42 3.71
CA THR A 80 27.59 -2.71 2.66
C THR A 80 28.84 -2.05 3.25
N LEU A 81 28.70 -1.37 4.39
CA LEU A 81 29.82 -0.77 5.12
C LEU A 81 30.81 -1.83 5.61
N PHE A 82 30.32 -2.97 6.08
CA PHE A 82 31.17 -4.07 6.51
C PHE A 82 31.99 -4.66 5.35
N GLU A 83 31.35 -4.93 4.21
CA GLU A 83 32.01 -5.39 2.98
C GLU A 83 33.01 -4.35 2.43
N HIS A 84 32.72 -3.05 2.58
CA HIS A 84 33.66 -1.98 2.26
C HIS A 84 34.91 -2.07 3.15
N LEU A 85 34.75 -2.21 4.48
CA LEU A 85 35.86 -2.34 5.41
C LEU A 85 36.70 -3.60 5.12
N GLN A 86 36.08 -4.72 4.78
CA GLN A 86 36.82 -5.95 4.41
C GLN A 86 37.67 -5.76 3.16
N ARG A 87 37.21 -4.99 2.20
CA ARG A 87 37.97 -4.65 0.97
C ARG A 87 39.08 -3.65 1.24
N THR A 88 38.80 -2.63 2.06
CA THR A 88 39.77 -1.57 2.39
C THR A 88 40.86 -2.07 3.33
N TYR A 89 40.52 -3.01 4.23
CA TYR A 89 41.45 -3.58 5.23
C TYR A 89 41.44 -5.12 5.16
N PRO A 90 42.07 -5.73 4.12
CA PRO A 90 42.04 -7.16 3.91
C PRO A 90 42.53 -7.95 5.13
N GLY A 91 41.78 -8.96 5.55
CA GLY A 91 42.12 -9.85 6.67
C GLY A 91 41.87 -9.28 8.06
N ARG A 92 41.53 -7.98 8.21
CA ARG A 92 41.30 -7.35 9.52
C ARG A 92 39.94 -7.67 10.14
N PHE A 93 38.89 -7.79 9.32
CA PHE A 93 37.52 -7.98 9.78
C PHE A 93 36.97 -9.36 9.36
N GLN A 94 36.48 -10.12 10.35
CA GLN A 94 35.90 -11.45 10.14
C GLN A 94 34.37 -11.35 10.03
N ASP A 95 33.72 -12.19 9.23
CA ASP A 95 32.27 -12.15 8.95
C ASP A 95 31.38 -12.13 10.19
N GLY A 96 31.78 -12.84 11.26
CA GLY A 96 31.05 -12.82 12.53
C GLY A 96 30.93 -11.45 13.20
N GLN A 97 31.77 -10.48 12.82
CA GLN A 97 31.80 -9.13 13.42
C GLN A 97 30.73 -8.18 12.84
N VAL A 98 30.10 -8.51 11.72
CA VAL A 98 29.03 -7.68 11.09
C VAL A 98 27.90 -7.37 12.09
N ARG A 99 27.60 -8.28 13.00
CA ARG A 99 26.58 -8.07 14.06
C ARG A 99 26.99 -6.98 15.05
N THR A 100 28.26 -6.86 15.33
CA THR A 100 28.80 -5.81 16.20
C THR A 100 28.70 -4.44 15.53
N LEU A 101 29.05 -4.37 14.22
CA LEU A 101 28.92 -3.15 13.44
C LEU A 101 27.44 -2.71 13.34
N ARG A 102 26.52 -3.64 13.08
CA ARG A 102 25.07 -3.35 13.05
C ARG A 102 24.57 -2.71 14.35
N ARG A 103 25.01 -3.21 15.50
CA ARG A 103 24.63 -2.65 16.81
C ARG A 103 25.20 -1.27 17.01
N ARG A 104 26.46 -1.02 16.61
CA ARG A 104 27.10 0.29 16.72
C ARG A 104 26.45 1.33 15.82
N ILE A 105 26.15 0.98 14.56
CA ILE A 105 25.42 1.86 13.63
C ILE A 105 23.99 2.12 14.16
N LYS A 106 23.30 1.11 14.69
CA LYS A 106 21.97 1.31 15.31
C LYS A 106 22.03 2.31 16.47
N TYR A 107 23.05 2.19 17.32
CA TYR A 107 23.25 3.13 18.41
C TYR A 107 23.51 4.56 17.90
N TRP A 108 24.43 4.71 16.95
CA TRP A 108 24.75 5.99 16.34
C TRP A 108 23.50 6.63 15.69
N ARG A 109 22.74 5.86 14.92
CA ARG A 109 21.49 6.36 14.33
C ARG A 109 20.47 6.83 15.36
N ALA A 110 20.48 6.24 16.53
CA ALA A 110 19.55 6.62 17.61
C ALA A 110 20.01 7.83 18.43
N THR A 111 21.32 8.13 18.46
CA THR A 111 21.91 9.17 19.33
C THR A 111 22.46 10.36 18.58
N GLU A 112 23.00 10.17 17.38
CA GLU A 112 23.73 11.18 16.62
C GLU A 112 23.25 11.27 15.16
N GLY A 113 22.53 10.25 14.67
CA GLY A 113 22.05 10.22 13.29
C GLY A 113 20.97 11.26 13.01
N PRO A 114 20.62 11.47 11.73
CA PRO A 114 19.59 12.42 11.36
C PRO A 114 18.24 12.05 11.99
N PRO A 115 17.40 13.06 12.31
CA PRO A 115 16.06 12.82 12.82
C PRO A 115 15.27 11.96 11.83
N ARG A 116 14.46 11.06 12.37
CA ARG A 116 13.53 10.26 11.55
C ARG A 116 12.24 11.01 11.40
N GLU A 117 11.62 10.82 10.26
CA GLU A 117 10.25 11.24 10.03
C GLU A 117 9.31 10.63 11.08
N VAL A 118 8.52 11.48 11.72
CA VAL A 118 7.57 11.04 12.75
C VAL A 118 6.22 10.82 12.08
N PHE A 119 5.72 9.61 12.16
CA PHE A 119 4.40 9.26 11.64
C PHE A 119 3.39 9.26 12.79
N PHE A 120 2.38 10.09 12.67
CA PHE A 120 1.23 10.05 13.56
C PHE A 120 0.25 9.00 13.06
N ALA A 121 -0.33 8.22 13.97
CA ALA A 121 -1.40 7.31 13.61
C ALA A 121 -2.58 8.12 13.06
N GLN A 122 -3.03 7.78 11.86
CA GLN A 122 -4.22 8.41 11.28
C GLN A 122 -5.46 7.78 11.92
N GLU A 123 -6.34 8.61 12.45
CA GLU A 123 -7.65 8.18 12.92
C GLU A 123 -8.63 8.25 11.74
N HIS A 124 -9.07 7.09 11.29
CA HIS A 124 -10.12 6.98 10.28
C HIS A 124 -11.48 6.87 10.96
N ARG A 125 -12.44 7.63 10.47
CA ARG A 125 -13.84 7.57 10.93
C ARG A 125 -14.66 6.70 9.99
N PRO A 126 -15.68 5.97 10.53
CA PRO A 126 -16.52 5.13 9.70
C PRO A 126 -17.29 5.96 8.67
N GLY A 127 -17.30 5.50 7.41
CA GLY A 127 -18.01 6.12 6.29
C GLY A 127 -17.38 7.40 5.74
N GLU A 128 -16.22 7.84 6.26
CA GLU A 128 -15.58 9.09 5.86
C GLU A 128 -14.78 8.95 4.57
N LEU A 129 -13.80 8.07 4.53
CA LEU A 129 -12.80 8.02 3.46
C LEU A 129 -12.71 6.66 2.79
N CYS A 130 -12.80 6.66 1.47
CA CYS A 130 -12.33 5.55 0.64
C CYS A 130 -11.12 5.97 -0.20
N GLN A 131 -10.34 4.97 -0.57
CA GLN A 131 -9.14 5.15 -1.38
C GLN A 131 -9.15 4.14 -2.53
N SER A 132 -8.58 4.52 -3.65
CA SER A 132 -8.45 3.60 -4.78
C SER A 132 -7.20 3.87 -5.61
N ASP A 133 -6.71 2.79 -6.22
CA ASP A 133 -5.58 2.84 -7.13
C ASP A 133 -5.63 1.67 -8.11
N PHE A 134 -4.78 1.74 -9.16
CA PHE A 134 -4.64 0.69 -10.16
C PHE A 134 -3.45 -0.23 -9.83
N THR A 135 -3.73 -1.49 -9.66
CA THR A 135 -2.74 -2.51 -9.35
C THR A 135 -2.37 -3.30 -10.61
N HIS A 136 -1.11 -3.25 -11.03
CA HIS A 136 -0.61 -4.05 -12.16
C HIS A 136 -0.49 -5.53 -11.78
N CYS A 137 -1.07 -6.41 -12.62
CA CYS A 137 -1.08 -7.86 -12.40
C CYS A 137 -0.21 -8.65 -13.39
N ARG A 138 0.66 -7.98 -14.15
CA ARG A 138 1.54 -8.64 -15.16
C ARG A 138 2.43 -9.72 -14.54
N GLU A 139 2.99 -9.45 -13.36
CA GLU A 139 3.89 -10.36 -12.64
C GLU A 139 3.21 -11.65 -12.20
N LEU A 140 1.88 -11.66 -12.10
CA LEU A 140 1.12 -12.82 -11.71
C LEU A 140 0.96 -13.85 -12.82
N GLY A 141 1.31 -13.53 -14.05
CA GLY A 141 1.31 -14.48 -15.17
C GLY A 141 -0.06 -15.10 -15.48
N ILE A 142 -1.14 -14.33 -15.30
CA ILE A 142 -2.51 -14.80 -15.60
C ILE A 142 -2.67 -15.03 -17.10
N THR A 143 -3.30 -16.15 -17.45
CA THR A 143 -3.68 -16.48 -18.84
C THR A 143 -5.17 -16.73 -18.95
N ILE A 144 -5.73 -16.52 -20.15
CA ILE A 144 -7.11 -16.88 -20.52
C ILE A 144 -7.03 -17.80 -21.73
N ASN A 145 -7.48 -19.04 -21.58
CA ASN A 145 -7.34 -20.10 -22.61
C ASN A 145 -5.89 -20.19 -23.12
N GLY A 146 -4.92 -20.22 -22.21
CA GLY A 146 -3.49 -20.31 -22.53
C GLY A 146 -2.87 -19.03 -23.11
N GLN A 147 -3.64 -17.98 -23.36
CA GLN A 147 -3.12 -16.70 -23.87
C GLN A 147 -2.84 -15.73 -22.72
N ALA A 148 -1.68 -15.05 -22.77
CA ALA A 148 -1.31 -14.08 -21.76
C ALA A 148 -2.39 -12.98 -21.62
N PHE A 149 -2.78 -12.70 -20.39
CA PHE A 149 -3.81 -11.72 -20.05
C PHE A 149 -3.23 -10.56 -19.24
N PRO A 150 -2.54 -9.61 -19.88
CA PRO A 150 -2.03 -8.42 -19.22
C PRO A 150 -3.20 -7.48 -18.85
N HIS A 151 -3.41 -7.29 -17.56
CA HIS A 151 -4.50 -6.46 -17.05
C HIS A 151 -4.06 -5.72 -15.79
N LEU A 152 -4.94 -4.83 -15.33
CA LEU A 152 -4.86 -4.15 -14.03
C LEU A 152 -6.11 -4.54 -13.22
N ILE A 153 -6.02 -4.31 -11.93
CA ILE A 153 -7.17 -4.32 -11.05
C ILE A 153 -7.31 -2.92 -10.46
N TYR A 154 -8.46 -2.27 -10.71
CA TYR A 154 -8.87 -1.14 -9.93
C TYR A 154 -9.21 -1.66 -8.54
N HIS A 155 -8.45 -1.26 -7.54
CA HIS A 155 -8.58 -1.71 -6.16
C HIS A 155 -9.13 -0.57 -5.31
N PHE A 156 -10.28 -0.80 -4.69
CA PHE A 156 -10.99 0.11 -3.81
C PHE A 156 -10.91 -0.38 -2.37
N VAL A 157 -10.67 0.54 -1.43
CA VAL A 157 -10.53 0.24 0.00
C VAL A 157 -11.22 1.31 0.83
N LEU A 158 -12.05 0.92 1.80
CA LEU A 158 -12.54 1.80 2.86
C LEU A 158 -11.46 1.95 3.94
N SER A 159 -11.15 3.18 4.33
CA SER A 159 -10.02 3.43 5.25
C SER A 159 -10.29 2.99 6.69
N TYR A 160 -11.55 2.97 7.14
CA TYR A 160 -11.90 2.56 8.50
C TYR A 160 -11.99 1.04 8.67
N SER A 161 -12.87 0.37 7.91
CA SER A 161 -13.07 -1.08 8.04
C SER A 161 -12.01 -1.89 7.31
N ASN A 162 -11.29 -1.26 6.38
CA ASN A 162 -10.45 -1.91 5.40
C ASN A 162 -11.22 -2.89 4.48
N TRP A 163 -12.54 -2.70 4.33
CA TRP A 163 -13.30 -3.41 3.34
C TRP A 163 -12.76 -3.08 1.95
N GLU A 164 -12.59 -4.08 1.11
CA GLU A 164 -11.95 -3.93 -0.17
C GLU A 164 -12.72 -4.64 -1.29
N ALA A 165 -12.70 -4.02 -2.48
CA ALA A 165 -13.27 -4.55 -3.70
C ALA A 165 -12.34 -4.29 -4.88
N GLY A 166 -12.51 -5.04 -5.96
CA GLY A 166 -11.70 -4.82 -7.14
C GLY A 166 -12.39 -5.18 -8.45
N THR A 167 -12.10 -4.38 -9.47
CA THR A 167 -12.61 -4.56 -10.82
C THR A 167 -11.45 -4.77 -11.79
N VAL A 168 -11.53 -5.79 -12.63
CA VAL A 168 -10.56 -6.03 -13.71
C VAL A 168 -10.68 -4.89 -14.73
N CYS A 169 -9.57 -4.25 -15.02
CA CYS A 169 -9.49 -3.21 -16.02
C CYS A 169 -8.22 -3.37 -16.88
N TYR A 170 -8.12 -2.58 -17.92
CA TYR A 170 -7.08 -2.79 -18.91
C TYR A 170 -6.19 -1.58 -19.13
N SER A 171 -6.59 -0.47 -18.62
CA SER A 171 -5.86 0.80 -18.72
C SER A 171 -6.25 1.69 -17.56
N GLU A 172 -5.39 2.60 -17.24
CA GLU A 172 -5.62 3.57 -16.18
C GLU A 172 -6.33 4.81 -16.77
N THR A 173 -7.52 4.62 -17.36
CA THR A 173 -8.33 5.69 -17.93
C THR A 173 -9.46 6.11 -17.00
N PHE A 174 -10.11 7.23 -17.31
CA PHE A 174 -11.30 7.68 -16.57
C PHE A 174 -12.41 6.63 -16.61
N GLU A 175 -12.63 5.99 -17.76
CA GLU A 175 -13.65 4.97 -17.92
C GLU A 175 -13.41 3.78 -16.97
N SER A 176 -12.15 3.32 -16.86
CA SER A 176 -11.77 2.25 -15.94
C SER A 176 -11.92 2.67 -14.46
N LEU A 177 -11.53 3.92 -14.13
CA LEU A 177 -11.71 4.47 -12.78
C LEU A 177 -13.20 4.55 -12.43
N SER A 178 -13.99 5.11 -13.32
CA SER A 178 -15.42 5.30 -13.11
C SER A 178 -16.17 3.97 -12.98
N GLU A 179 -15.89 3.00 -13.83
CA GLU A 179 -16.45 1.66 -13.74
C GLU A 179 -16.06 1.00 -12.41
N GLY A 180 -14.76 1.03 -12.07
CA GLY A 180 -14.26 0.42 -10.85
C GLY A 180 -14.86 1.04 -9.59
N LEU A 181 -14.91 2.37 -9.52
CA LEU A 181 -15.52 3.09 -8.40
C LEU A 181 -17.01 2.77 -8.28
N GLN A 182 -17.76 2.84 -9.37
CA GLN A 182 -19.19 2.53 -9.38
C GLN A 182 -19.46 1.07 -8.97
N ASN A 183 -18.68 0.12 -9.47
CA ASN A 183 -18.82 -1.29 -9.09
C ASN A 183 -18.61 -1.46 -7.58
N ALA A 184 -17.55 -0.84 -7.02
CA ALA A 184 -17.26 -0.91 -5.59
C ALA A 184 -18.38 -0.29 -4.74
N LEU A 185 -18.87 0.91 -5.10
CA LEU A 185 -19.95 1.58 -4.37
C LEU A 185 -21.26 0.79 -4.39
N TRP A 186 -21.61 0.18 -5.53
CA TRP A 186 -22.82 -0.62 -5.67
C TRP A 186 -22.70 -1.99 -4.98
N GLU A 187 -21.50 -2.59 -4.93
CA GLU A 187 -21.21 -3.78 -4.14
C GLU A 187 -21.27 -3.48 -2.63
N LEU A 188 -20.75 -2.32 -2.23
CA LEU A 188 -20.79 -1.82 -0.86
C LEU A 188 -22.21 -1.50 -0.39
N GLY A 189 -23.07 -1.04 -1.28
CA GLY A 189 -24.45 -0.62 -0.97
C GLY A 189 -24.56 0.80 -0.41
N GLY A 190 -23.52 1.63 -0.56
CA GLY A 190 -23.51 3.00 -0.05
C GLY A 190 -22.31 3.80 -0.53
N VAL A 191 -22.25 5.07 -0.15
CA VAL A 191 -21.29 6.04 -0.64
C VAL A 191 -20.54 6.69 0.52
N PRO A 192 -19.21 6.60 0.61
CA PRO A 192 -18.40 7.33 1.58
C PRO A 192 -18.39 8.84 1.29
N LEU A 193 -18.05 9.65 2.29
CA LEU A 193 -18.02 11.10 2.16
C LEU A 193 -16.89 11.59 1.23
N GLU A 194 -15.75 10.91 1.24
CA GLU A 194 -14.54 11.33 0.57
C GLU A 194 -13.89 10.20 -0.23
N HIS A 195 -13.30 10.54 -1.36
CA HIS A 195 -12.52 9.62 -2.18
C HIS A 195 -11.13 10.19 -2.46
N ARG A 196 -10.11 9.41 -2.19
CA ARG A 196 -8.70 9.72 -2.48
C ARG A 196 -8.16 8.79 -3.55
N THR A 197 -7.46 9.36 -4.53
CA THR A 197 -6.74 8.60 -5.55
C THR A 197 -5.48 9.36 -5.98
N ASP A 198 -4.39 8.62 -6.21
CA ASP A 198 -3.10 9.19 -6.65
C ASP A 198 -3.12 9.74 -8.08
N ARG A 199 -4.12 9.34 -8.85
CA ARG A 199 -4.26 9.66 -10.27
C ARG A 199 -4.38 11.15 -10.58
N LEU A 200 -4.87 11.95 -9.66
CA LEU A 200 -4.96 13.39 -9.85
C LEU A 200 -3.59 14.09 -9.92
N SER A 201 -2.55 13.44 -9.36
CA SER A 201 -1.17 13.93 -9.37
C SER A 201 -0.34 13.42 -10.56
N ALA A 202 -0.61 12.20 -11.07
CA ALA A 202 0.16 11.60 -12.16
C ALA A 202 -0.22 12.11 -13.57
N ALA A 203 -1.38 12.76 -13.72
CA ALA A 203 -1.89 13.28 -15.00
C ALA A 203 -1.16 14.55 -15.50
N VAL A 204 -0.16 15.04 -14.78
CA VAL A 204 0.52 16.33 -15.06
C VAL A 204 1.34 16.33 -16.38
N ASN A 205 1.61 15.18 -16.99
CA ASN A 205 2.47 15.11 -18.18
C ASN A 205 1.77 15.33 -19.53
N ASN A 206 0.42 15.44 -19.59
CA ASN A 206 -0.34 15.75 -20.81
C ASN A 206 -1.49 16.72 -20.49
N LEU A 207 -1.26 18.01 -20.63
CA LEU A 207 -2.16 19.09 -20.19
C LEU A 207 -3.61 19.02 -20.71
N VAL A 208 -3.85 18.47 -21.89
CA VAL A 208 -5.20 18.39 -22.50
C VAL A 208 -5.98 17.20 -21.92
N ASP A 209 -5.38 16.02 -21.91
CA ASP A 209 -6.01 14.78 -21.38
C ASP A 209 -6.27 14.90 -19.86
N THR A 210 -5.45 15.68 -19.15
CA THR A 210 -5.57 15.93 -17.71
C THR A 210 -6.81 16.77 -17.38
N ARG A 211 -7.08 17.84 -18.16
CA ARG A 211 -8.24 18.69 -17.92
C ARG A 211 -9.55 17.97 -18.17
N GLU A 212 -9.62 17.15 -19.22
CA GLU A 212 -10.80 16.32 -19.50
C GLU A 212 -11.02 15.28 -18.40
N PHE A 213 -9.97 14.60 -17.97
CA PHE A 213 -10.04 13.65 -16.85
C PHE A 213 -10.54 14.31 -15.58
N THR A 214 -9.99 15.47 -15.23
CA THR A 214 -10.39 16.21 -14.01
C THR A 214 -11.86 16.59 -14.05
N ARG A 215 -12.36 17.13 -15.15
CA ARG A 215 -13.79 17.50 -15.31
C ARG A 215 -14.73 16.29 -15.24
N ALA A 216 -14.35 15.20 -15.90
CA ALA A 216 -15.13 13.97 -15.90
C ALA A 216 -15.17 13.34 -14.49
N TYR A 217 -14.02 13.34 -13.80
CA TYR A 217 -13.93 12.88 -12.42
C TYR A 217 -14.73 13.74 -11.45
N GLU A 218 -14.67 15.07 -11.56
CA GLU A 218 -15.51 15.96 -10.76
C GLU A 218 -17.01 15.73 -11.02
N GLY A 219 -17.39 15.45 -12.26
CA GLY A 219 -18.76 15.05 -12.62
C GLY A 219 -19.20 13.76 -11.94
N LEU A 220 -18.32 12.75 -11.92
CA LEU A 220 -18.55 11.50 -11.23
C LEU A 220 -18.70 11.69 -9.73
N LEU A 221 -17.78 12.42 -9.10
CA LEU A 221 -17.85 12.71 -7.67
C LEU A 221 -19.11 13.47 -7.29
N ARG A 222 -19.52 14.47 -8.09
CA ARG A 222 -20.75 15.23 -7.86
C ARG A 222 -21.99 14.35 -7.96
N HIS A 223 -22.04 13.41 -8.91
CA HIS A 223 -23.16 12.47 -9.05
C HIS A 223 -23.34 11.61 -7.80
N TYR A 224 -22.23 11.16 -7.22
CA TYR A 224 -22.22 10.34 -5.99
C TYR A 224 -22.15 11.18 -4.70
N ARG A 225 -22.09 12.50 -4.76
CA ARG A 225 -21.93 13.43 -3.63
C ARG A 225 -20.68 13.12 -2.78
N ILE A 226 -19.60 12.77 -3.46
CA ILE A 226 -18.29 12.46 -2.85
C ILE A 226 -17.40 13.71 -2.97
N ASN A 227 -16.66 14.03 -1.90
CA ASN A 227 -15.60 15.02 -1.94
C ASN A 227 -14.29 14.36 -2.39
N GLY A 228 -13.68 14.92 -3.45
CA GLY A 228 -12.37 14.45 -3.90
C GLY A 228 -11.24 14.98 -3.05
N GLN A 229 -10.45 14.09 -2.46
CA GLN A 229 -9.19 14.47 -1.82
C GLN A 229 -8.03 14.29 -2.80
N LYS A 230 -7.14 15.30 -2.87
CA LYS A 230 -5.87 15.19 -3.58
C LYS A 230 -4.85 14.57 -2.61
N ALA A 231 -4.17 13.50 -3.03
CA ALA A 231 -2.98 13.06 -2.32
C ALA A 231 -1.95 14.20 -2.33
N GLN A 232 -1.48 14.61 -1.16
CA GLN A 232 -0.48 15.67 -1.07
C GLN A 232 0.87 15.10 -1.52
N ALA A 233 1.45 15.70 -2.55
CA ALA A 233 2.78 15.33 -3.00
C ALA A 233 3.79 15.54 -1.86
N GLY A 234 4.52 14.48 -1.49
CA GLY A 234 5.54 14.53 -0.42
C GLY A 234 5.08 14.01 0.95
N GLN A 235 3.80 13.68 1.14
CA GLN A 235 3.34 12.99 2.35
C GLN A 235 3.13 11.49 2.07
N ALA A 236 4.22 10.76 1.95
CA ALA A 236 4.21 9.29 1.76
C ALA A 236 3.37 8.53 2.80
N ASN A 237 3.13 9.17 3.95
CA ASN A 237 2.39 8.60 5.07
C ASN A 237 0.88 8.51 4.84
N GLU A 238 0.32 9.40 4.02
CA GLU A 238 -1.12 9.40 3.74
C GLU A 238 -1.53 8.22 2.86
N ASN A 239 -0.60 7.70 2.06
CA ASN A 239 -0.82 6.58 1.15
C ASN A 239 -0.28 5.24 1.69
N GLY A 240 0.50 5.25 2.77
CA GLY A 240 1.16 4.06 3.29
C GLY A 240 0.22 2.90 3.65
N ASP A 241 -1.00 3.19 4.07
CA ASP A 241 -1.99 2.14 4.37
C ASP A 241 -2.54 1.50 3.09
N VAL A 242 -2.76 2.30 2.03
CA VAL A 242 -3.24 1.79 0.73
C VAL A 242 -2.14 1.03 0.00
N GLU A 243 -0.92 1.54 -0.05
CA GLU A 243 0.22 0.83 -0.65
C GLU A 243 0.45 -0.52 0.03
N GLN A 244 0.34 -0.57 1.36
CA GLN A 244 0.43 -1.82 2.12
C GLN A 244 -0.75 -2.75 1.80
N ARG A 245 -1.96 -2.22 1.55
CA ARG A 245 -3.13 -3.00 1.14
C ARG A 245 -2.97 -3.58 -0.24
N HIS A 246 -2.51 -2.80 -1.20
CA HIS A 246 -2.21 -3.29 -2.56
C HIS A 246 -1.17 -4.41 -2.54
N TYR A 247 -0.13 -4.27 -1.75
CA TYR A 247 0.89 -5.30 -1.58
C TYR A 247 0.30 -6.59 -0.98
N ARG A 248 -0.48 -6.47 0.10
CA ARG A 248 -1.13 -7.62 0.75
C ARG A 248 -2.14 -8.31 -0.17
N PHE A 249 -2.92 -7.53 -0.92
CA PHE A 249 -3.84 -8.06 -1.91
C PHE A 249 -3.09 -8.86 -3.00
N LYS A 250 -2.02 -8.31 -3.58
CA LYS A 250 -1.19 -9.03 -4.57
C LYS A 250 -0.62 -10.33 -4.00
N GLN A 251 -0.09 -10.30 -2.78
CA GLN A 251 0.39 -11.51 -2.12
C GLN A 251 -0.73 -12.53 -1.91
N ALA A 252 -1.89 -12.11 -1.42
CA ALA A 252 -3.02 -13.01 -1.22
C ALA A 252 -3.49 -13.63 -2.54
N LEU A 253 -3.56 -12.85 -3.61
CA LEU A 253 -3.92 -13.31 -4.94
C LEU A 253 -2.91 -14.35 -5.45
N ASP A 254 -1.61 -14.08 -5.34
CA ASP A 254 -0.56 -14.99 -5.76
C ASP A 254 -0.61 -16.32 -4.98
N GLN A 255 -0.78 -16.27 -3.65
CA GLN A 255 -0.91 -17.45 -2.81
C GLN A 255 -2.12 -18.32 -3.18
N VAL A 256 -3.24 -17.70 -3.47
CA VAL A 256 -4.46 -18.45 -3.88
C VAL A 256 -4.31 -19.05 -5.28
N LEU A 257 -3.60 -18.38 -6.19
CA LEU A 257 -3.24 -18.93 -7.50
C LEU A 257 -2.31 -20.12 -7.39
N MET A 258 -1.32 -20.06 -6.48
CA MET A 258 -0.44 -21.20 -6.18
C MET A 258 -1.23 -22.38 -5.62
N LEU A 259 -2.15 -22.14 -4.68
CA LEU A 259 -3.02 -23.20 -4.13
C LEU A 259 -3.96 -23.79 -5.19
N ARG A 260 -4.41 -23.00 -6.15
CA ARG A 260 -5.22 -23.47 -7.28
C ARG A 260 -4.42 -24.38 -8.23
N GLY A 261 -3.08 -24.28 -8.23
CA GLY A 261 -2.20 -25.03 -9.11
C GLY A 261 -2.22 -24.60 -10.59
N SER A 262 -2.95 -23.55 -10.94
CA SER A 262 -3.01 -23.01 -12.30
C SER A 262 -3.30 -21.53 -12.32
N ARG A 263 -2.69 -20.81 -13.25
CA ARG A 263 -2.92 -19.38 -13.52
C ARG A 263 -3.76 -19.16 -14.77
N ASP A 264 -4.20 -20.24 -15.41
CA ASP A 264 -5.06 -20.19 -16.59
C ASP A 264 -6.54 -20.23 -16.21
N PHE A 265 -7.35 -19.42 -16.88
CA PHE A 265 -8.79 -19.36 -16.72
C PHE A 265 -9.48 -19.55 -18.07
N VAL A 266 -10.62 -20.21 -18.06
CA VAL A 266 -11.42 -20.46 -19.29
C VAL A 266 -12.03 -19.20 -19.88
N SER A 267 -12.16 -18.13 -19.10
CA SER A 267 -12.70 -16.84 -19.57
C SER A 267 -12.42 -15.71 -18.56
N VAL A 268 -12.52 -14.46 -19.01
CA VAL A 268 -12.42 -13.28 -18.13
C VAL A 268 -13.50 -13.29 -17.03
N PRO A 269 -14.78 -13.60 -17.31
CA PRO A 269 -15.78 -13.75 -16.26
C PRO A 269 -15.43 -14.80 -15.20
N ALA A 270 -14.83 -15.94 -15.59
CA ALA A 270 -14.38 -16.95 -14.64
C ALA A 270 -13.28 -16.41 -13.71
N TYR A 271 -12.36 -15.63 -14.24
CA TYR A 271 -11.34 -14.93 -13.45
C TYR A 271 -11.95 -13.87 -12.52
N GLN A 272 -12.92 -13.10 -12.99
CA GLN A 272 -13.64 -12.11 -12.16
C GLN A 272 -14.36 -12.78 -10.97
N VAL A 273 -15.05 -13.90 -11.20
CA VAL A 273 -15.68 -14.68 -10.12
C VAL A 273 -14.65 -15.19 -9.11
N PHE A 274 -13.47 -15.61 -9.57
CA PHE A 274 -12.38 -16.01 -8.69
C PHE A 274 -11.89 -14.84 -7.82
N LEU A 275 -11.71 -13.65 -8.40
CA LEU A 275 -11.34 -12.43 -7.66
C LEU A 275 -12.41 -12.05 -6.63
N GLN A 276 -13.69 -12.10 -6.99
CA GLN A 276 -14.78 -11.81 -6.04
C GLN A 276 -14.77 -12.76 -4.84
N LYS A 277 -14.48 -14.05 -5.05
CA LYS A 277 -14.32 -15.02 -3.95
C LYS A 277 -13.11 -14.67 -3.05
N LEU A 278 -12.04 -14.16 -3.64
CA LEU A 278 -10.88 -13.70 -2.87
C LEU A 278 -11.24 -12.48 -2.02
N PHE A 279 -11.87 -11.44 -2.59
CA PHE A 279 -12.29 -10.25 -1.85
C PHE A 279 -13.27 -10.60 -0.72
N LYS A 280 -14.25 -11.45 -0.96
CA LYS A 280 -15.15 -11.95 0.09
C LYS A 280 -14.38 -12.58 1.26
N ARG A 281 -13.32 -13.35 0.97
CA ARG A 281 -12.45 -13.95 2.00
C ARG A 281 -11.64 -12.91 2.77
N LEU A 282 -11.07 -11.93 2.07
CA LEU A 282 -10.30 -10.85 2.68
C LEU A 282 -11.18 -9.97 3.59
N ASN A 283 -12.43 -9.79 3.22
CA ASN A 283 -13.41 -9.01 3.98
C ASN A 283 -14.05 -9.77 5.15
N ALA A 284 -14.00 -11.11 5.17
CA ALA A 284 -14.70 -11.92 6.16
C ALA A 284 -14.30 -11.63 7.62
N GLY A 285 -13.03 -11.29 7.87
CA GLY A 285 -12.53 -10.95 9.21
C GLY A 285 -12.78 -9.50 9.66
N ARG A 286 -13.57 -8.71 8.90
CA ARG A 286 -13.74 -7.26 9.11
C ARG A 286 -15.20 -6.88 9.39
N GLN A 287 -16.06 -7.84 9.64
CA GLN A 287 -17.51 -7.68 9.69
C GLN A 287 -18.00 -6.61 10.69
N ASP A 288 -17.45 -6.57 11.90
CA ASP A 288 -17.90 -5.62 12.92
C ASP A 288 -17.66 -4.18 12.48
N ARG A 289 -16.44 -3.86 12.03
CA ARG A 289 -16.11 -2.54 11.51
C ARG A 289 -16.85 -2.21 10.21
N TYR A 290 -17.06 -3.20 9.35
CA TYR A 290 -17.82 -3.03 8.12
C TYR A 290 -19.27 -2.64 8.40
N LEU A 291 -19.95 -3.31 9.34
CA LEU A 291 -21.33 -3.00 9.71
C LEU A 291 -21.44 -1.60 10.33
N GLU A 292 -20.48 -1.21 11.17
CA GLU A 292 -20.39 0.15 11.70
C GLU A 292 -20.25 1.17 10.58
N GLU A 293 -19.34 0.92 9.63
CA GLU A 293 -19.07 1.83 8.52
C GLU A 293 -20.26 1.96 7.57
N VAL A 294 -20.91 0.85 7.20
CA VAL A 294 -22.10 0.85 6.33
C VAL A 294 -23.22 1.70 6.92
N SER A 295 -23.37 1.71 8.26
CA SER A 295 -24.38 2.54 8.94
C SER A 295 -24.18 4.05 8.77
N LYS A 296 -22.98 4.48 8.35
CA LYS A 296 -22.60 5.90 8.17
C LYS A 296 -22.49 6.31 6.71
N LEU A 297 -22.60 5.39 5.78
CA LEU A 297 -22.53 5.69 4.35
C LEU A 297 -23.75 6.49 3.90
N GLN A 298 -23.55 7.34 2.90
CA GLN A 298 -24.63 8.00 2.18
C GLN A 298 -25.38 7.00 1.29
N PRO A 299 -26.67 7.25 1.00
CA PRO A 299 -27.41 6.40 0.05
C PRO A 299 -26.85 6.52 -1.36
N LEU A 300 -26.91 5.41 -2.10
CA LEU A 300 -26.62 5.37 -3.52
C LEU A 300 -27.59 6.28 -4.30
N PRO A 301 -27.15 6.88 -5.45
CA PRO A 301 -28.08 7.51 -6.37
C PRO A 301 -29.02 6.48 -7.02
N GLU A 302 -30.11 6.93 -7.61
CA GLU A 302 -31.10 6.05 -8.26
C GLU A 302 -30.52 5.21 -9.40
N HIS A 303 -29.52 5.74 -10.10
CA HIS A 303 -28.88 5.06 -11.22
C HIS A 303 -27.37 5.32 -11.26
N ARG A 304 -26.63 4.45 -11.93
CA ARG A 304 -25.21 4.66 -12.21
C ARG A 304 -25.02 5.83 -13.18
N LEU A 305 -23.93 6.54 -13.05
CA LEU A 305 -23.56 7.55 -14.02
C LEU A 305 -23.14 6.86 -15.33
N ASP A 306 -23.74 7.27 -16.45
CA ASP A 306 -23.27 6.85 -17.76
C ASP A 306 -21.95 7.57 -18.06
N THR A 307 -20.86 6.83 -17.99
CA THR A 307 -19.49 7.30 -18.26
C THR A 307 -18.97 6.87 -19.62
N ILE A 308 -19.87 6.39 -20.49
CA ILE A 308 -19.53 6.01 -21.85
C ILE A 308 -19.09 7.25 -22.62
N ARG A 309 -17.84 7.26 -23.05
CA ARG A 309 -17.34 8.31 -23.94
C ARG A 309 -17.96 8.14 -25.31
N ARG A 310 -18.64 9.17 -25.78
CA ARG A 310 -19.29 9.20 -27.09
C ARG A 310 -18.53 10.15 -28.01
N GLU A 311 -18.12 9.63 -29.17
CA GLU A 311 -17.41 10.40 -30.19
C GLU A 311 -18.17 10.29 -31.51
N ARG A 312 -18.46 11.44 -32.16
CA ARG A 312 -18.99 11.44 -33.53
C ARG A 312 -17.83 11.38 -34.51
N VAL A 313 -17.78 10.33 -35.30
CA VAL A 313 -16.71 10.08 -36.27
C VAL A 313 -17.29 9.81 -37.64
N ARG A 314 -16.60 10.28 -38.69
CA ARG A 314 -16.98 9.98 -40.07
C ARG A 314 -16.36 8.69 -40.52
N VAL A 315 -17.11 7.87 -41.20
CA VAL A 315 -16.63 6.64 -41.83
C VAL A 315 -15.83 7.02 -43.08
N SER A 316 -14.59 6.58 -43.14
CA SER A 316 -13.70 6.85 -44.26
C SER A 316 -14.09 6.06 -45.51
N PRO A 317 -13.56 6.44 -46.72
CA PRO A 317 -13.74 5.66 -47.95
C PRO A 317 -13.22 4.21 -47.86
N GLY A 318 -12.29 3.92 -46.98
CA GLY A 318 -11.79 2.57 -46.67
C GLY A 318 -12.64 1.82 -45.65
N SER A 319 -13.88 2.25 -45.36
CA SER A 319 -14.80 1.62 -44.41
C SER A 319 -14.25 1.54 -42.99
N LEU A 320 -13.48 2.55 -42.61
CA LEU A 320 -12.83 2.64 -41.26
C LEU A 320 -13.33 3.87 -40.49
N VAL A 321 -13.49 3.69 -39.21
CA VAL A 321 -13.62 4.79 -38.24
C VAL A 321 -12.38 4.89 -37.36
N THR A 322 -11.98 6.11 -37.03
CA THR A 322 -10.87 6.36 -36.10
C THR A 322 -11.43 6.68 -34.71
N VAL A 323 -11.18 5.80 -33.75
CA VAL A 323 -11.59 5.96 -32.37
C VAL A 323 -10.35 5.83 -31.46
N HIS A 324 -10.09 6.83 -30.63
CA HIS A 324 -8.92 6.85 -29.73
C HIS A 324 -7.59 6.55 -30.45
N ARG A 325 -7.39 7.14 -31.65
CA ARG A 325 -6.20 6.91 -32.49
C ARG A 325 -5.98 5.46 -32.95
N ASN A 326 -7.04 4.64 -32.94
CA ASN A 326 -7.06 3.30 -33.51
C ASN A 326 -8.13 3.21 -34.60
N TYR A 327 -7.98 2.27 -35.53
CA TYR A 327 -8.82 2.12 -36.69
C TYR A 327 -9.68 0.86 -36.58
N TYR A 328 -10.97 1.00 -36.79
CA TYR A 328 -11.95 -0.08 -36.75
C TYR A 328 -12.73 -0.11 -38.04
N SER A 329 -12.84 -1.30 -38.67
CA SER A 329 -13.69 -1.44 -39.83
C SER A 329 -15.16 -1.48 -39.41
N VAL A 330 -16.00 -0.88 -40.24
CA VAL A 330 -17.44 -0.92 -40.11
C VAL A 330 -18.04 -1.33 -41.48
N HIS A 331 -19.32 -1.65 -41.51
CA HIS A 331 -19.92 -2.08 -42.77
C HIS A 331 -19.81 -1.01 -43.85
N SER A 332 -19.41 -1.38 -45.10
CA SER A 332 -19.16 -0.49 -46.24
C SER A 332 -20.33 0.45 -46.59
N ARG A 333 -21.56 0.03 -46.32
CA ARG A 333 -22.77 0.87 -46.52
C ARG A 333 -22.77 2.17 -45.67
N LEU A 334 -21.92 2.26 -44.65
CA LEU A 334 -21.79 3.43 -43.79
C LEU A 334 -20.72 4.40 -44.29
N ILE A 335 -20.04 4.14 -45.38
CA ILE A 335 -19.01 5.02 -45.94
C ILE A 335 -19.60 6.42 -46.18
N GLY A 336 -18.91 7.43 -45.65
CA GLY A 336 -19.32 8.83 -45.73
C GLY A 336 -20.29 9.30 -44.65
N GLU A 337 -20.89 8.36 -43.90
CA GLU A 337 -21.84 8.67 -42.84
C GLU A 337 -21.12 9.11 -41.55
N MET A 338 -21.84 9.91 -40.74
CA MET A 338 -21.42 10.22 -39.35
C MET A 338 -22.03 9.21 -38.41
N VAL A 339 -21.18 8.45 -37.73
CA VAL A 339 -21.57 7.45 -36.73
C VAL A 339 -21.15 7.90 -35.33
N GLU A 340 -21.88 7.43 -34.33
CA GLU A 340 -21.49 7.63 -32.93
C GLU A 340 -20.71 6.41 -32.45
N ALA A 341 -19.44 6.62 -32.08
CA ALA A 341 -18.63 5.60 -31.42
C ALA A 341 -18.78 5.73 -29.90
N ARG A 342 -19.25 4.69 -29.25
CA ARG A 342 -19.33 4.57 -27.79
C ARG A 342 -18.19 3.72 -27.30
N VAL A 343 -17.31 4.34 -26.51
CA VAL A 343 -16.10 3.71 -26.01
C VAL A 343 -16.36 3.18 -24.60
N LEU A 344 -16.39 1.85 -24.50
CA LEU A 344 -16.48 1.12 -23.25
C LEU A 344 -15.07 0.67 -22.81
N PRO A 345 -14.90 0.13 -21.60
CA PRO A 345 -13.59 -0.31 -21.11
C PRO A 345 -12.92 -1.38 -21.98
N ASP A 346 -13.68 -2.33 -22.53
CA ASP A 346 -13.21 -3.46 -23.30
C ASP A 346 -13.75 -3.53 -24.74
N THR A 347 -14.76 -2.74 -25.08
CA THR A 347 -15.41 -2.73 -26.40
C THR A 347 -15.57 -1.31 -26.94
N VAL A 348 -15.73 -1.23 -28.26
CA VAL A 348 -16.18 -0.04 -28.98
C VAL A 348 -17.46 -0.41 -29.70
N GLU A 349 -18.54 0.31 -29.39
CA GLU A 349 -19.80 0.18 -30.10
C GLU A 349 -19.92 1.29 -31.12
N ILE A 350 -20.39 0.94 -32.33
CA ILE A 350 -20.70 1.90 -33.38
C ILE A 350 -22.21 1.97 -33.52
N TRP A 351 -22.72 3.19 -33.45
CA TRP A 351 -24.14 3.49 -33.51
C TRP A 351 -24.44 4.41 -34.69
N TYR A 352 -25.50 4.11 -35.42
CA TYR A 352 -26.03 4.95 -36.50
C TYR A 352 -27.54 5.05 -36.38
N ALA A 353 -28.09 6.26 -36.44
CA ALA A 353 -29.51 6.55 -36.26
C ALA A 353 -30.11 5.81 -35.04
N ASP A 354 -29.49 5.96 -33.89
CA ASP A 354 -29.87 5.36 -32.59
C ASP A 354 -29.91 3.83 -32.56
N ARG A 355 -29.32 3.18 -33.55
CA ARG A 355 -29.18 1.73 -33.59
C ARG A 355 -27.72 1.32 -33.47
N LYS A 356 -27.45 0.34 -32.63
CA LYS A 356 -26.13 -0.31 -32.58
C LYS A 356 -25.95 -1.13 -33.87
N VAL A 357 -24.96 -0.71 -34.66
CA VAL A 357 -24.65 -1.35 -35.94
C VAL A 357 -23.48 -2.31 -35.86
N GLU A 358 -22.56 -2.08 -34.87
CA GLU A 358 -21.39 -2.92 -34.69
C GLU A 358 -20.90 -2.86 -33.24
N GLN A 359 -20.26 -3.96 -32.78
CA GLN A 359 -19.57 -4.01 -31.49
C GLN A 359 -18.26 -4.75 -31.67
N LEU A 360 -17.17 -4.06 -31.38
CA LEU A 360 -15.79 -4.50 -31.63
C LEU A 360 -14.99 -4.50 -30.34
N PRO A 361 -14.13 -5.48 -30.11
CA PRO A 361 -13.17 -5.42 -29.01
C PRO A 361 -12.27 -4.19 -29.13
N ARG A 362 -12.14 -3.44 -28.03
CA ARG A 362 -11.33 -2.22 -27.97
C ARG A 362 -9.86 -2.53 -28.19
N LEU A 363 -9.25 -1.87 -29.17
CA LEU A 363 -7.81 -1.90 -29.39
C LEU A 363 -7.09 -1.03 -28.37
N ARG A 364 -5.97 -1.52 -27.89
CA ARG A 364 -5.16 -0.85 -26.87
C ARG A 364 -3.87 -0.31 -27.47
N GLY A 365 -3.45 0.84 -27.00
CA GLY A 365 -2.36 1.59 -27.59
C GLY A 365 -2.84 2.50 -28.72
N ARG A 366 -1.98 2.87 -29.65
CA ARG A 366 -2.25 3.82 -30.72
C ARG A 366 -1.85 3.23 -32.07
N GLY A 367 -2.49 3.66 -33.15
CA GLY A 367 -2.14 3.29 -34.53
C GLY A 367 -2.45 1.84 -34.88
N LYS A 368 -3.24 1.13 -34.09
CA LYS A 368 -3.62 -0.25 -34.39
C LYS A 368 -4.86 -0.31 -35.26
N HIS A 369 -4.97 -1.38 -36.04
CA HIS A 369 -6.07 -1.63 -36.95
C HIS A 369 -6.82 -2.90 -36.54
N ARG A 370 -8.14 -2.85 -36.58
CA ARG A 370 -9.02 -4.01 -36.49
C ARG A 370 -9.93 -4.00 -37.67
N VAL A 371 -9.64 -4.88 -38.61
CA VAL A 371 -10.40 -5.02 -39.88
C VAL A 371 -11.08 -6.37 -39.92
N ASP A 372 -12.40 -6.36 -40.06
CA ASP A 372 -13.19 -7.54 -40.43
C ASP A 372 -13.46 -7.46 -41.91
N TYR A 373 -13.03 -8.48 -42.66
CA TYR A 373 -13.20 -8.54 -44.11
C TYR A 373 -14.68 -8.54 -44.54
N ARG A 374 -15.58 -9.02 -43.67
CA ARG A 374 -17.03 -9.01 -43.90
C ARG A 374 -17.63 -7.61 -43.98
N HIS A 375 -16.91 -6.61 -43.52
CA HIS A 375 -17.32 -5.21 -43.61
C HIS A 375 -17.02 -4.60 -45.01
N ILE A 376 -16.14 -5.24 -45.76
CA ILE A 376 -15.57 -4.69 -46.99
C ILE A 376 -16.13 -5.41 -48.22
N ILE A 377 -16.52 -6.68 -48.06
CA ILE A 377 -17.16 -7.48 -49.08
C ILE A 377 -18.67 -7.43 -48.87
#